data_4c6c41704ad0415174d37175457990fe
#
_entry.id   4c6c41704ad0415174d37175457990fe
#
_cell.length_a   1.000
_cell.length_b   1.000
_cell.length_c   1.000
_cell.angle_alpha   90.00
_cell.angle_beta   90.00
_cell.angle_gamma   90.00
#
_symmetry.space_group_name_H-M   'P 1'
#
loop_
_entity.id
_entity.type
_entity.pdbx_description
1 polymer ?
#
loop_
_entity_poly.entity_id
_entity_poly.type
_entity_poly.pdbx_seq_one_letter_code
_entity_poly.pdbx_strand_id
1 'polypeptide(L)'
;MQRLFVPPERIGEVVRLSPEQSRHLEKVLRLESGAEVEVFDGLGARWKARLESPGVLRLGTRTEGHRGAADVWLAQGLAKGEKLDLVVQKATELGATRILPLASQRSVVRLDAERGERRARRFRRIAEEAARQCGRSDVPRVDAPGTLAELGTLLREDPQRRGVLLDPAERDVRLSQAARGSARLLLLVGPEGGFTAEERAAAIAAGFVPASLGRLILRTETAGLVALAIVQHLAGELG
;
A
#
# COMPACT_ATOMS: atom_id res chain seq x y z
N MET A 1 4.06 -6.89 22.18
CA MET A 1 5.39 -7.39 21.74
C MET A 1 5.89 -6.46 20.64
N GLN A 2 7.17 -6.04 20.72
CA GLN A 2 7.75 -5.14 19.71
C GLN A 2 7.92 -5.88 18.38
N ARG A 3 7.63 -5.20 17.27
CA ARG A 3 7.70 -5.77 15.92
C ARG A 3 8.81 -5.09 15.11
N LEU A 4 9.52 -5.87 14.30
CA LEU A 4 10.63 -5.41 13.48
C LEU A 4 10.50 -5.95 12.05
N PHE A 5 10.58 -5.06 11.08
CA PHE A 5 10.74 -5.45 9.68
C PHE A 5 12.20 -5.80 9.41
N VAL A 6 12.42 -6.96 8.81
CA VAL A 6 13.73 -7.41 8.32
C VAL A 6 13.53 -7.92 6.89
N PRO A 7 14.19 -7.31 5.91
CA PRO A 7 14.04 -7.72 4.52
C PRO A 7 14.34 -9.21 4.32
N PRO A 8 13.64 -9.91 3.42
CA PRO A 8 13.74 -11.36 3.24
C PRO A 8 15.16 -11.86 3.02
N GLU A 9 15.98 -11.12 2.29
CA GLU A 9 17.39 -11.46 1.99
C GLU A 9 18.29 -11.40 3.23
N ARG A 10 17.82 -10.84 4.34
CA ARG A 10 18.54 -10.77 5.62
C ARG A 10 18.00 -11.73 6.67
N ILE A 11 16.95 -12.49 6.34
CA ILE A 11 16.38 -13.51 7.22
C ILE A 11 17.31 -14.72 7.28
N GLY A 12 17.68 -15.14 8.48
CA GLY A 12 18.50 -16.31 8.76
C GLY A 12 18.28 -16.74 10.21
N GLU A 13 18.97 -17.77 10.68
CA GLU A 13 18.87 -18.22 12.07
C GLU A 13 19.25 -17.09 13.04
N VAL A 14 20.23 -16.28 12.65
CA VAL A 14 20.66 -15.07 13.38
C VAL A 14 20.55 -13.87 12.45
N VAL A 15 19.87 -12.83 12.93
CA VAL A 15 19.67 -11.57 12.21
C VAL A 15 20.48 -10.45 12.87
N ARG A 16 21.30 -9.77 12.09
CA ARG A 16 21.96 -8.54 12.50
C ARG A 16 21.10 -7.34 12.11
N LEU A 17 20.69 -6.56 13.08
CA LEU A 17 19.90 -5.36 12.89
C LEU A 17 20.71 -4.23 12.25
N SER A 18 20.03 -3.29 11.61
CA SER A 18 20.68 -2.05 11.20
C SER A 18 21.07 -1.22 12.43
N PRO A 19 22.07 -0.31 12.31
CA PRO A 19 22.43 0.58 13.41
C PRO A 19 21.26 1.41 13.95
N GLU A 20 20.32 1.76 13.08
CA GLU A 20 19.11 2.50 13.45
C GLU A 20 18.15 1.63 14.27
N GLN A 21 17.87 0.42 13.81
CA GLN A 21 17.04 -0.55 14.53
C GLN A 21 17.64 -0.93 15.88
N SER A 22 18.95 -1.21 15.94
CA SER A 22 19.66 -1.53 17.19
C SER A 22 19.53 -0.38 18.20
N ARG A 23 19.81 0.84 17.76
CA ARG A 23 19.68 2.04 18.61
C ARG A 23 18.24 2.24 19.10
N HIS A 24 17.24 1.97 18.26
CA HIS A 24 15.83 2.07 18.65
C HIS A 24 15.49 1.08 19.75
N LEU A 25 15.90 -0.20 19.62
CA LEU A 25 15.65 -1.21 20.65
C LEU A 25 16.33 -0.87 21.97
N GLU A 26 17.60 -0.46 21.93
CA GLU A 26 18.43 -0.24 23.11
C GLU A 26 18.10 1.10 23.82
N LYS A 27 18.04 2.20 23.05
CA LYS A 27 17.94 3.55 23.63
C LYS A 27 16.51 4.05 23.79
N VAL A 28 15.61 3.67 22.88
CA VAL A 28 14.21 4.12 22.92
C VAL A 28 13.37 3.13 23.71
N LEU A 29 13.44 1.84 23.37
CA LEU A 29 12.66 0.79 24.01
C LEU A 29 13.35 0.16 25.23
N ARG A 30 14.64 0.39 25.40
CA ARG A 30 15.47 -0.10 26.53
C ARG A 30 15.35 -1.61 26.73
N LEU A 31 15.33 -2.36 25.61
CA LEU A 31 15.28 -3.81 25.67
C LEU A 31 16.66 -4.36 26.03
N GLU A 32 16.68 -5.34 26.93
CA GLU A 32 17.87 -6.04 27.38
C GLU A 32 18.01 -7.40 26.67
N SER A 33 19.21 -8.00 26.73
CA SER A 33 19.43 -9.36 26.24
C SER A 33 18.43 -10.32 26.88
N GLY A 34 17.88 -11.22 26.06
CA GLY A 34 16.80 -12.13 26.43
C GLY A 34 15.40 -11.61 26.12
N ALA A 35 15.22 -10.32 25.80
CA ALA A 35 13.93 -9.76 25.44
C ALA A 35 13.36 -10.41 24.17
N GLU A 36 12.05 -10.64 24.17
CA GLU A 36 11.34 -11.20 23.02
C GLU A 36 10.78 -10.10 22.13
N VAL A 37 10.96 -10.28 20.82
CA VAL A 37 10.42 -9.41 19.75
C VAL A 37 9.80 -10.27 18.66
N GLU A 38 8.96 -9.68 17.83
CA GLU A 38 8.48 -10.31 16.60
C GLU A 38 9.25 -9.72 15.40
N VAL A 39 9.76 -10.59 14.55
CA VAL A 39 10.36 -10.23 13.25
C VAL A 39 9.38 -10.63 12.15
N PHE A 40 9.22 -9.80 11.13
CA PHE A 40 8.48 -10.14 9.91
C PHE A 40 9.27 -9.73 8.66
N ASP A 41 9.06 -10.48 7.55
CA ASP A 41 9.84 -10.35 6.32
C ASP A 41 9.23 -9.42 5.26
N GLY A 42 8.00 -8.95 5.50
CA GLY A 42 7.26 -8.16 4.51
C GLY A 42 6.63 -8.99 3.39
N LEU A 43 6.82 -10.30 3.38
CA LEU A 43 6.23 -11.25 2.43
C LEU A 43 5.12 -12.12 3.05
N GLY A 44 4.82 -11.90 4.34
CA GLY A 44 3.77 -12.58 5.07
C GLY A 44 4.26 -13.55 6.15
N ALA A 45 5.55 -13.87 6.22
CA ALA A 45 6.10 -14.69 7.29
C ALA A 45 6.52 -13.83 8.49
N ARG A 46 6.44 -14.43 9.67
CA ARG A 46 6.87 -13.82 10.94
C ARG A 46 7.52 -14.84 11.85
N TRP A 47 8.37 -14.36 12.75
CA TRP A 47 9.12 -15.17 13.73
C TRP A 47 9.03 -14.55 15.11
N LYS A 48 8.88 -15.38 16.12
CA LYS A 48 9.31 -14.99 17.45
C LYS A 48 10.83 -14.94 17.46
N ALA A 49 11.41 -13.90 18.01
CA ALA A 49 12.86 -13.72 18.07
C ALA A 49 13.28 -13.27 19.46
N ARG A 50 14.51 -13.59 19.83
CA ARG A 50 15.11 -13.18 21.11
C ARG A 50 16.35 -12.33 20.86
N LEU A 51 16.47 -11.23 21.58
CA LEU A 51 17.66 -10.38 21.57
C LEU A 51 18.79 -11.10 22.30
N GLU A 52 19.84 -11.56 21.57
CA GLU A 52 21.00 -12.24 22.18
C GLU A 52 22.03 -11.25 22.72
N SER A 53 22.29 -10.21 21.93
CA SER A 53 23.20 -9.11 22.28
C SER A 53 22.78 -7.85 21.53
N PRO A 54 23.35 -6.68 21.82
CA PRO A 54 23.04 -5.44 21.11
C PRO A 54 23.03 -5.62 19.59
N GLY A 55 21.86 -5.40 18.96
CA GLY A 55 21.69 -5.49 17.51
C GLY A 55 21.71 -6.91 16.93
N VAL A 56 21.68 -7.97 17.75
CA VAL A 56 21.68 -9.38 17.29
C VAL A 56 20.44 -10.11 17.79
N LEU A 57 19.63 -10.61 16.86
CA LEU A 57 18.44 -11.41 17.14
C LEU A 57 18.65 -12.86 16.71
N ARG A 58 18.26 -13.80 17.56
CA ARG A 58 18.06 -15.20 17.17
C ARG A 58 16.60 -15.43 16.83
N LEU A 59 16.34 -15.90 15.60
CA LEU A 59 15.01 -16.26 15.18
C LEU A 59 14.60 -17.62 15.73
N GLY A 60 13.37 -17.70 16.19
CA GLY A 60 12.73 -18.91 16.67
C GLY A 60 11.70 -19.43 15.68
N THR A 61 10.54 -19.83 16.18
CA THR A 61 9.48 -20.43 15.35
C THR A 61 8.94 -19.47 14.31
N ARG A 62 8.96 -19.91 13.04
CA ARG A 62 8.30 -19.24 11.92
C ARG A 62 6.80 -19.51 11.94
N THR A 63 6.01 -18.50 11.70
CA THR A 63 4.55 -18.59 11.51
C THR A 63 4.13 -17.74 10.33
N GLU A 64 3.00 -18.06 9.72
CA GLU A 64 2.41 -17.20 8.69
C GLU A 64 1.58 -16.10 9.35
N GLY A 65 1.66 -14.90 8.81
CA GLY A 65 0.76 -13.81 9.14
C GLY A 65 -0.58 -13.96 8.41
N HIS A 66 -1.56 -13.17 8.82
CA HIS A 66 -2.81 -13.06 8.08
C HIS A 66 -2.54 -12.46 6.70
N ARG A 67 -3.10 -13.07 5.66
CA ARG A 67 -3.18 -12.51 4.31
C ARG A 67 -4.64 -12.22 4.01
N GLY A 68 -4.94 -10.98 3.66
CA GLY A 68 -6.30 -10.60 3.30
C GLY A 68 -6.85 -11.41 2.11
N ALA A 69 -8.16 -11.60 2.10
CA ALA A 69 -8.88 -12.33 1.04
C ALA A 69 -8.87 -11.60 -0.31
N ALA A 70 -8.64 -10.27 -0.30
CA ALA A 70 -8.63 -9.43 -1.50
C ALA A 70 -7.22 -8.91 -1.83
N ASP A 71 -6.83 -9.03 -3.10
CA ASP A 71 -5.62 -8.42 -3.65
C ASP A 71 -5.99 -7.07 -4.28
N VAL A 72 -5.86 -5.99 -3.50
CA VAL A 72 -6.29 -4.65 -3.88
C VAL A 72 -5.10 -3.74 -4.14
N TRP A 73 -5.01 -3.27 -5.37
CA TRP A 73 -4.04 -2.25 -5.79
C TRP A 73 -4.68 -0.88 -5.78
N LEU A 74 -3.97 0.12 -5.29
CA LEU A 74 -4.40 1.51 -5.30
C LEU A 74 -3.49 2.34 -6.21
N ALA A 75 -4.01 2.77 -7.36
CA ALA A 75 -3.39 3.77 -8.21
C ALA A 75 -3.90 5.15 -7.78
N GLN A 76 -3.02 5.95 -7.18
CA GLN A 76 -3.36 7.24 -6.59
C GLN A 76 -2.66 8.38 -7.31
N GLY A 77 -3.44 9.33 -7.84
CA GLY A 77 -2.92 10.55 -8.45
C GLY A 77 -1.98 11.31 -7.52
N LEU A 78 -0.85 11.78 -8.06
CA LEU A 78 0.13 12.56 -7.31
C LEU A 78 -0.51 13.85 -6.77
N ALA A 79 -0.57 13.95 -5.45
CA ALA A 79 -1.07 15.09 -4.71
C ALA A 79 0.07 16.01 -4.23
N LYS A 80 -0.26 17.27 -3.91
CA LYS A 80 0.67 18.22 -3.31
C LYS A 80 0.99 17.87 -1.85
N GLY A 81 2.21 18.25 -1.44
CA GLY A 81 2.63 18.14 -0.04
C GLY A 81 2.74 16.67 0.43
N GLU A 82 2.36 16.45 1.68
CA GLU A 82 2.47 15.16 2.37
C GLU A 82 1.18 14.30 2.29
N LYS A 83 0.20 14.72 1.49
CA LYS A 83 -1.07 13.99 1.36
C LYS A 83 -0.88 12.54 0.91
N LEU A 84 0.07 12.32 -0.02
CA LEU A 84 0.34 10.97 -0.49
C LEU A 84 1.06 10.10 0.57
N ASP A 85 1.82 10.72 1.48
CA ASP A 85 2.38 10.01 2.64
C ASP A 85 1.26 9.42 3.52
N LEU A 86 0.24 10.25 3.81
CA LEU A 86 -0.95 9.81 4.54
C LEU A 86 -1.69 8.69 3.79
N VAL A 87 -1.84 8.82 2.47
CA VAL A 87 -2.48 7.76 1.66
C VAL A 87 -1.69 6.47 1.73
N VAL A 88 -0.38 6.50 1.55
CA VAL A 88 0.47 5.30 1.64
C VAL A 88 0.36 4.65 3.02
N GLN A 89 0.45 5.44 4.09
CA GLN A 89 0.29 4.96 5.45
C GLN A 89 -1.05 4.26 5.64
N LYS A 90 -2.16 4.96 5.36
CA LYS A 90 -3.50 4.45 5.61
C LYS A 90 -3.93 3.36 4.62
N ALA A 91 -3.47 3.40 3.37
CA ALA A 91 -3.69 2.32 2.42
C ALA A 91 -3.01 1.02 2.87
N THR A 92 -1.82 1.13 3.48
CA THR A 92 -1.15 -0.03 4.09
C THR A 92 -1.97 -0.59 5.25
N GLU A 93 -2.43 0.25 6.17
CA GLU A 93 -3.29 -0.14 7.30
C GLU A 93 -4.62 -0.77 6.83
N LEU A 94 -5.18 -0.27 5.72
CA LEU A 94 -6.42 -0.76 5.10
C LEU A 94 -6.21 -1.97 4.15
N GLY A 95 -5.04 -2.60 4.14
CA GLY A 95 -4.86 -3.86 3.43
C GLY A 95 -4.54 -3.74 1.93
N ALA A 96 -4.18 -2.57 1.40
CA ALA A 96 -3.67 -2.50 0.03
C ALA A 96 -2.44 -3.42 -0.13
N THR A 97 -2.36 -4.15 -1.25
CA THR A 97 -1.23 -5.04 -1.56
C THR A 97 -0.21 -4.38 -2.49
N ARG A 98 -0.64 -3.37 -3.24
CA ARG A 98 0.23 -2.55 -4.09
C ARG A 98 -0.27 -1.11 -4.16
N ILE A 99 0.66 -0.16 -4.11
CA ILE A 99 0.38 1.27 -4.23
C ILE A 99 1.16 1.80 -5.43
N LEU A 100 0.42 2.41 -6.37
CA LEU A 100 0.94 2.94 -7.63
C LEU A 100 0.71 4.46 -7.66
N PRO A 101 1.70 5.28 -7.29
CA PRO A 101 1.60 6.71 -7.48
C PRO A 101 1.45 7.04 -8.98
N LEU A 102 0.47 7.87 -9.34
CA LEU A 102 0.12 8.14 -10.74
C LEU A 102 0.42 9.58 -11.12
N ALA A 103 1.24 9.78 -12.13
CA ALA A 103 1.38 11.06 -12.80
C ALA A 103 0.25 11.25 -13.82
N SER A 104 -0.48 12.36 -13.74
CA SER A 104 -1.56 12.73 -14.64
C SER A 104 -1.36 14.16 -15.15
N GLN A 105 -2.10 14.57 -16.17
CA GLN A 105 -1.97 15.90 -16.77
C GLN A 105 -2.23 17.03 -15.76
N ARG A 106 -3.17 16.79 -14.83
CA ARG A 106 -3.53 17.73 -13.76
C ARG A 106 -2.78 17.49 -12.46
N SER A 107 -1.81 16.58 -12.46
CA SER A 107 -0.88 16.47 -11.34
C SER A 107 0.01 17.70 -11.27
N VAL A 108 0.02 18.35 -10.11
CA VAL A 108 0.81 19.57 -9.89
C VAL A 108 2.32 19.26 -9.83
N VAL A 109 2.67 18.01 -9.57
CA VAL A 109 4.05 17.56 -9.40
C VAL A 109 4.51 16.83 -10.66
N ARG A 110 5.41 17.48 -11.41
CA ARG A 110 6.17 16.82 -12.48
C ARG A 110 7.45 16.25 -11.88
N LEU A 111 7.65 14.94 -12.01
CA LEU A 111 8.83 14.26 -11.50
C LEU A 111 9.69 13.77 -12.67
N ASP A 112 10.99 14.05 -12.59
CA ASP A 112 11.99 13.30 -13.34
C ASP A 112 12.20 11.92 -12.66
N ALA A 113 12.89 11.01 -13.35
CA ALA A 113 13.09 9.64 -12.90
C ALA A 113 13.79 9.57 -11.52
N GLU A 114 14.78 10.44 -11.26
CA GLU A 114 15.53 10.45 -10.00
C GLU A 114 14.66 10.90 -8.82
N ARG A 115 13.89 11.97 -9.01
CA ARG A 115 12.94 12.47 -7.99
C ARG A 115 11.82 11.48 -7.75
N GLY A 116 11.36 10.80 -8.81
CA GLY A 116 10.36 9.75 -8.72
C GLY A 116 10.84 8.60 -7.83
N GLU A 117 12.05 8.10 -8.07
CA GLU A 117 12.61 7.00 -7.28
C GLU A 117 12.93 7.41 -5.83
N ARG A 118 13.41 8.63 -5.60
CA ARG A 118 13.60 9.17 -4.23
C ARG A 118 12.28 9.20 -3.46
N ARG A 119 11.19 9.59 -4.13
CA ARG A 119 9.85 9.61 -3.53
C ARG A 119 9.33 8.20 -3.27
N ALA A 120 9.54 7.26 -4.20
CA ALA A 120 9.18 5.86 -4.01
C ALA A 120 9.91 5.24 -2.81
N ARG A 121 11.21 5.50 -2.63
CA ARG A 121 11.96 5.07 -1.44
C ARG A 121 11.36 5.61 -0.13
N ARG A 122 10.93 6.89 -0.10
CA ARG A 122 10.24 7.46 1.06
C ARG A 122 8.92 6.73 1.33
N PHE A 123 8.12 6.49 0.31
CA PHE A 123 6.84 5.79 0.44
C PHE A 123 7.00 4.34 0.90
N ARG A 124 8.01 3.62 0.42
CA ARG A 124 8.32 2.26 0.89
C ARG A 124 8.60 2.25 2.40
N ARG A 125 9.38 3.20 2.92
CA ARG A 125 9.61 3.34 4.37
C ARG A 125 8.34 3.62 5.15
N ILE A 126 7.46 4.47 4.63
CA ILE A 126 6.15 4.75 5.27
C ILE A 126 5.31 3.47 5.31
N ALA A 127 5.27 2.70 4.23
CA ALA A 127 4.55 1.42 4.17
C ALA A 127 5.13 0.38 5.15
N GLU A 128 6.46 0.26 5.26
CA GLU A 128 7.13 -0.61 6.24
C GLU A 128 6.75 -0.25 7.68
N GLU A 129 6.80 1.05 8.03
CA GLU A 129 6.41 1.53 9.35
C GLU A 129 4.93 1.32 9.65
N ALA A 130 4.06 1.57 8.67
CA ALA A 130 2.63 1.33 8.79
C ALA A 130 2.33 -0.17 8.99
N ALA A 131 2.94 -1.06 8.21
CA ALA A 131 2.80 -2.51 8.35
C ALA A 131 3.28 -2.99 9.74
N ARG A 132 4.41 -2.47 10.21
CA ARG A 132 4.93 -2.75 11.55
C ARG A 132 3.93 -2.36 12.63
N GLN A 133 3.33 -1.18 12.52
CA GLN A 133 2.41 -0.62 13.51
C GLN A 133 1.04 -1.32 13.49
N CYS A 134 0.47 -1.58 12.32
CA CYS A 134 -0.88 -2.16 12.21
C CYS A 134 -0.92 -3.69 12.36
N GLY A 135 0.23 -4.36 12.48
CA GLY A 135 0.29 -5.79 12.71
C GLY A 135 0.37 -6.66 11.44
N ARG A 136 0.47 -6.07 10.25
CA ARG A 136 0.67 -6.83 9.01
C ARG A 136 2.06 -7.48 8.96
N SER A 137 2.15 -8.66 8.40
CA SER A 137 3.42 -9.33 8.13
C SER A 137 3.86 -9.21 6.68
N ASP A 138 3.00 -8.69 5.81
CA ASP A 138 3.29 -8.28 4.44
C ASP A 138 3.36 -6.75 4.33
N VAL A 139 4.26 -6.25 3.52
CA VAL A 139 4.40 -4.83 3.19
C VAL A 139 3.91 -4.64 1.76
N PRO A 140 2.98 -3.70 1.50
CA PRO A 140 2.53 -3.48 0.14
C PRO A 140 3.69 -3.04 -0.76
N ARG A 141 3.72 -3.54 -1.98
CA ARG A 141 4.65 -3.02 -2.98
C ARG A 141 4.32 -1.56 -3.29
N VAL A 142 5.30 -0.67 -3.20
CA VAL A 142 5.15 0.73 -3.61
C VAL A 142 6.02 1.00 -4.82
N ASP A 143 5.38 1.28 -5.95
CA ASP A 143 6.06 1.54 -7.21
C ASP A 143 6.59 2.99 -7.30
N ALA A 144 7.50 3.22 -8.23
CA ALA A 144 7.79 4.57 -8.67
C ALA A 144 6.56 5.18 -9.36
N PRO A 145 6.45 6.52 -9.41
CA PRO A 145 5.35 7.17 -10.12
C PRO A 145 5.27 6.74 -11.58
N GLY A 146 4.12 6.21 -11.96
CA GLY A 146 3.84 5.72 -13.32
C GLY A 146 2.78 6.53 -14.05
N THR A 147 2.36 6.05 -15.20
CA THR A 147 1.40 6.67 -16.12
C THR A 147 0.12 5.85 -16.23
N LEU A 148 -0.95 6.47 -16.76
CA LEU A 148 -2.21 5.76 -17.03
C LEU A 148 -2.04 4.62 -18.05
N ALA A 149 -1.16 4.78 -19.03
CA ALA A 149 -0.88 3.76 -20.04
C ALA A 149 -0.27 2.50 -19.42
N GLU A 150 0.64 2.66 -18.44
CA GLU A 150 1.22 1.55 -17.68
C GLU A 150 0.16 0.82 -16.85
N LEU A 151 -0.79 1.52 -16.24
CA LEU A 151 -1.91 0.88 -15.54
C LEU A 151 -2.78 0.04 -16.49
N GLY A 152 -3.05 0.53 -17.69
CA GLY A 152 -3.75 -0.24 -18.71
C GLY A 152 -2.98 -1.50 -19.13
N THR A 153 -1.66 -1.44 -19.20
CA THR A 153 -0.82 -2.63 -19.45
C THR A 153 -0.95 -3.65 -18.32
N LEU A 154 -0.89 -3.22 -17.06
CA LEU A 154 -1.06 -4.09 -15.90
C LEU A 154 -2.43 -4.80 -15.89
N LEU A 155 -3.50 -4.15 -16.32
CA LEU A 155 -4.81 -4.80 -16.44
C LEU A 155 -4.85 -5.83 -17.56
N ARG A 156 -4.20 -5.57 -18.70
CA ARG A 156 -4.13 -6.56 -19.79
C ARG A 156 -3.29 -7.79 -19.44
N GLU A 157 -2.24 -7.61 -18.64
CA GLU A 157 -1.38 -8.69 -18.15
C GLU A 157 -2.06 -9.56 -17.07
N ASP A 158 -3.08 -9.03 -16.40
CA ASP A 158 -3.85 -9.74 -15.37
C ASP A 158 -5.36 -9.65 -15.64
N PRO A 159 -5.91 -10.49 -16.56
CA PRO A 159 -7.32 -10.45 -16.92
C PRO A 159 -8.30 -10.76 -15.77
N GLN A 160 -7.81 -11.32 -14.66
CA GLN A 160 -8.62 -11.56 -13.47
C GLN A 160 -8.76 -10.30 -12.59
N ARG A 161 -7.91 -9.28 -12.82
CA ARG A 161 -7.94 -8.04 -12.08
C ARG A 161 -8.92 -7.07 -12.70
N ARG A 162 -9.89 -6.64 -11.92
CA ARG A 162 -10.87 -5.64 -12.33
C ARG A 162 -10.36 -4.23 -12.04
N GLY A 163 -10.30 -3.39 -13.07
CA GLY A 163 -10.01 -1.97 -12.94
C GLY A 163 -11.27 -1.18 -12.58
N VAL A 164 -11.20 -0.33 -11.56
CA VAL A 164 -12.29 0.59 -11.19
C VAL A 164 -11.75 2.00 -11.12
N LEU A 165 -12.31 2.89 -11.95
CA LEU A 165 -12.04 4.32 -11.93
C LEU A 165 -13.02 5.00 -10.96
N LEU A 166 -12.51 5.62 -9.89
CA LEU A 166 -13.33 6.44 -9.00
C LEU A 166 -13.65 7.77 -9.68
N ASP A 167 -14.88 7.89 -10.10
CA ASP A 167 -15.37 9.03 -10.87
C ASP A 167 -16.53 9.73 -10.15
N PRO A 168 -16.35 10.97 -9.66
CA PRO A 168 -17.42 11.70 -9.01
C PRO A 168 -18.56 12.10 -9.97
N ALA A 169 -18.35 12.00 -11.30
CA ALA A 169 -19.41 12.26 -12.29
C ALA A 169 -20.29 11.03 -12.56
N GLU A 170 -19.83 9.81 -12.17
CA GLU A 170 -20.63 8.59 -12.31
C GLU A 170 -21.84 8.60 -11.37
N ARG A 171 -23.02 8.24 -11.88
CA ARG A 171 -24.28 8.27 -11.13
C ARG A 171 -24.94 6.91 -10.97
N ASP A 172 -24.72 6.02 -11.91
CA ASP A 172 -25.45 4.76 -12.03
C ASP A 172 -24.73 3.61 -11.34
N VAL A 173 -23.40 3.59 -11.41
CA VAL A 173 -22.58 2.51 -10.87
C VAL A 173 -21.92 2.94 -9.56
N ARG A 174 -22.18 2.20 -8.48
CA ARG A 174 -21.48 2.36 -7.20
C ARG A 174 -20.26 1.47 -7.12
N LEU A 175 -19.22 1.89 -6.38
CA LEU A 175 -18.04 1.07 -6.14
C LEU A 175 -18.41 -0.32 -5.59
N SER A 176 -19.36 -0.40 -4.67
CA SER A 176 -19.81 -1.68 -4.10
C SER A 176 -20.41 -2.65 -5.13
N GLN A 177 -20.98 -2.13 -6.22
CA GLN A 177 -21.47 -2.93 -7.34
C GLN A 177 -20.31 -3.31 -8.27
N ALA A 178 -19.45 -2.34 -8.64
CA ALA A 178 -18.31 -2.55 -9.52
C ALA A 178 -17.29 -3.54 -8.95
N ALA A 179 -17.09 -3.55 -7.61
CA ALA A 179 -16.14 -4.42 -6.93
C ALA A 179 -16.69 -5.80 -6.59
N ARG A 180 -18.02 -5.99 -6.61
CA ARG A 180 -18.67 -7.24 -6.16
C ARG A 180 -18.16 -8.46 -6.94
N GLY A 181 -17.81 -9.53 -6.20
CA GLY A 181 -17.39 -10.82 -6.77
C GLY A 181 -15.98 -10.81 -7.36
N SER A 182 -15.18 -9.76 -7.14
CA SER A 182 -13.78 -9.73 -7.55
C SER A 182 -12.87 -9.70 -6.33
N ALA A 183 -11.99 -10.68 -6.23
CA ALA A 183 -10.92 -10.70 -5.21
C ALA A 183 -9.67 -9.92 -5.67
N ARG A 184 -9.59 -9.49 -6.93
CA ARG A 184 -8.43 -8.77 -7.49
C ARG A 184 -8.88 -7.47 -8.11
N LEU A 185 -8.52 -6.35 -7.49
CA LEU A 185 -8.97 -5.01 -7.87
C LEU A 185 -7.79 -4.07 -8.10
N LEU A 186 -7.93 -3.18 -9.07
CA LEU A 186 -7.10 -1.99 -9.25
C LEU A 186 -8.00 -0.76 -9.18
N LEU A 187 -7.91 -0.05 -8.06
CA LEU A 187 -8.64 1.20 -7.82
C LEU A 187 -7.84 2.37 -8.39
N LEU A 188 -8.45 3.17 -9.25
CA LEU A 188 -7.83 4.34 -9.88
C LEU A 188 -8.47 5.61 -9.34
N VAL A 189 -7.66 6.47 -8.71
CA VAL A 189 -8.07 7.73 -8.08
C VAL A 189 -7.30 8.88 -8.70
N GLY A 190 -8.00 9.90 -9.19
CA GLY A 190 -7.40 11.10 -9.76
C GLY A 190 -6.72 12.00 -8.72
N PRO A 191 -5.87 12.96 -9.16
CA PRO A 191 -5.34 14.01 -8.31
C PRO A 191 -6.44 15.00 -7.88
N GLU A 192 -6.08 16.07 -7.14
CA GLU A 192 -7.06 17.09 -6.70
C GLU A 192 -7.81 17.75 -7.86
N GLY A 193 -7.16 17.91 -9.02
CA GLY A 193 -7.79 18.46 -10.23
C GLY A 193 -8.63 17.45 -11.01
N GLY A 194 -8.74 16.20 -10.54
CA GLY A 194 -9.38 15.10 -11.27
C GLY A 194 -8.62 14.70 -12.54
N PHE A 195 -9.20 13.80 -13.31
CA PHE A 195 -8.74 13.46 -14.66
C PHE A 195 -9.33 14.42 -15.70
N THR A 196 -8.62 14.60 -16.81
CA THR A 196 -9.21 15.27 -18.00
C THR A 196 -10.21 14.35 -18.69
N ALA A 197 -11.01 14.88 -19.62
CA ALA A 197 -11.95 14.06 -20.40
C ALA A 197 -11.21 12.99 -21.22
N GLU A 198 -10.05 13.34 -21.75
CA GLU A 198 -9.18 12.44 -22.50
C GLU A 198 -8.58 11.34 -21.62
N GLU A 199 -8.09 11.68 -20.42
CA GLU A 199 -7.59 10.71 -19.45
C GLU A 199 -8.69 9.76 -18.99
N ARG A 200 -9.89 10.29 -18.73
CA ARG A 200 -11.06 9.48 -18.39
C ARG A 200 -11.41 8.50 -19.52
N ALA A 201 -11.49 8.98 -20.74
CA ALA A 201 -11.76 8.14 -21.91
C ALA A 201 -10.67 7.06 -22.10
N ALA A 202 -9.39 7.43 -21.95
CA ALA A 202 -8.27 6.51 -22.03
C ALA A 202 -8.32 5.43 -20.92
N ALA A 203 -8.71 5.78 -19.69
CA ALA A 203 -8.91 4.81 -18.63
C ALA A 203 -10.02 3.81 -18.96
N ILE A 204 -11.16 4.27 -19.45
CA ILE A 204 -12.28 3.41 -19.87
C ILE A 204 -11.84 2.49 -21.02
N ALA A 205 -11.16 3.02 -22.03
CA ALA A 205 -10.64 2.23 -23.14
C ALA A 205 -9.58 1.20 -22.69
N ALA A 206 -8.87 1.46 -21.60
CA ALA A 206 -7.93 0.53 -20.97
C ALA A 206 -8.60 -0.54 -20.09
N GLY A 207 -9.95 -0.53 -19.94
CA GLY A 207 -10.73 -1.54 -19.21
C GLY A 207 -11.13 -1.13 -17.79
N PHE A 208 -10.93 0.14 -17.40
CA PHE A 208 -11.47 0.62 -16.13
C PHE A 208 -12.97 0.87 -16.20
N VAL A 209 -13.71 0.40 -15.20
CA VAL A 209 -15.13 0.68 -15.03
C VAL A 209 -15.29 1.91 -14.14
N PRO A 210 -15.93 3.00 -14.63
CA PRO A 210 -16.24 4.14 -13.78
C PRO A 210 -17.21 3.75 -12.65
N ALA A 211 -16.95 4.24 -11.45
CA ALA A 211 -17.82 4.02 -10.30
C ALA A 211 -17.74 5.18 -9.31
N SER A 212 -18.86 5.48 -8.66
CA SER A 212 -18.96 6.53 -7.65
C SER A 212 -18.87 5.97 -6.23
N LEU A 213 -18.38 6.80 -5.29
CA LEU A 213 -18.38 6.52 -3.85
C LEU A 213 -19.65 7.03 -3.14
N GLY A 214 -20.51 7.74 -3.84
CA GLY A 214 -21.72 8.32 -3.26
C GLY A 214 -22.06 9.69 -3.84
N ARG A 215 -22.91 10.42 -3.12
CA ARG A 215 -23.41 11.73 -3.56
C ARG A 215 -22.41 12.87 -3.28
N LEU A 216 -21.57 12.70 -2.28
CA LEU A 216 -20.60 13.72 -1.86
C LEU A 216 -19.29 13.56 -2.65
N ILE A 217 -18.71 14.70 -3.02
CA ILE A 217 -17.36 14.74 -3.60
C ILE A 217 -16.35 14.63 -2.47
N LEU A 218 -15.57 13.57 -2.48
CA LEU A 218 -14.50 13.36 -1.54
C LEU A 218 -13.20 13.96 -2.06
N ARG A 219 -12.33 14.41 -1.15
CA ARG A 219 -10.96 14.77 -1.51
C ARG A 219 -10.21 13.53 -2.01
N THR A 220 -9.21 13.73 -2.85
CA THR A 220 -8.47 12.64 -3.49
C THR A 220 -7.89 11.65 -2.46
N GLU A 221 -7.28 12.15 -1.39
CA GLU A 221 -6.77 11.34 -0.28
C GLU A 221 -7.87 10.55 0.43
N THR A 222 -9.05 11.14 0.62
CA THR A 222 -10.20 10.48 1.26
C THR A 222 -10.82 9.42 0.34
N ALA A 223 -10.93 9.70 -0.95
CA ALA A 223 -11.56 8.81 -1.92
C ALA A 223 -10.85 7.45 -2.00
N GLY A 224 -9.52 7.44 -2.08
CA GLY A 224 -8.74 6.21 -2.12
C GLY A 224 -8.91 5.36 -0.86
N LEU A 225 -8.89 5.99 0.32
CA LEU A 225 -9.03 5.29 1.60
C LEU A 225 -10.44 4.73 1.81
N VAL A 226 -11.46 5.51 1.48
CA VAL A 226 -12.86 5.05 1.53
C VAL A 226 -13.09 3.90 0.56
N ALA A 227 -12.51 3.96 -0.64
CA ALA A 227 -12.62 2.89 -1.62
C ALA A 227 -11.97 1.59 -1.11
N LEU A 228 -10.78 1.66 -0.52
CA LEU A 228 -10.13 0.52 0.11
C LEU A 228 -11.00 -0.06 1.24
N ALA A 229 -11.52 0.78 2.14
CA ALA A 229 -12.37 0.33 3.24
C ALA A 229 -13.63 -0.40 2.74
N ILE A 230 -14.30 0.12 1.70
CA ILE A 230 -15.48 -0.52 1.10
C ILE A 230 -15.10 -1.88 0.51
N VAL A 231 -14.00 -1.97 -0.22
CA VAL A 231 -13.56 -3.23 -0.84
C VAL A 231 -13.19 -4.26 0.22
N GLN A 232 -12.47 -3.87 1.25
CA GLN A 232 -12.09 -4.76 2.35
C GLN A 232 -13.31 -5.22 3.18
N HIS A 233 -14.29 -4.33 3.36
CA HIS A 233 -15.57 -4.72 3.97
C HIS A 233 -16.30 -5.78 3.11
N LEU A 234 -16.37 -5.59 1.79
CA LEU A 234 -16.98 -6.56 0.87
C LEU A 234 -16.23 -7.90 0.84
N ALA A 235 -14.94 -7.89 1.12
CA ALA A 235 -14.11 -9.09 1.24
C ALA A 235 -14.19 -9.76 2.63
N GLY A 236 -14.90 -9.16 3.59
CA GLY A 236 -15.01 -9.66 4.97
C GLY A 236 -13.80 -9.38 5.86
N GLU A 237 -12.91 -8.47 5.44
CA GLU A 237 -11.70 -8.11 6.18
C GLU A 237 -11.91 -6.92 7.14
N LEU A 238 -12.96 -6.14 6.94
CA LEU A 238 -13.35 -4.99 7.77
C LEU A 238 -14.85 -4.99 8.07
N GLY A 239 -15.21 -4.69 9.31
CA GLY A 239 -16.60 -4.48 9.74
C GLY A 239 -17.18 -5.56 10.59
#